data_d7eb56ce1774a18910c8002056269e7a
#
_entry.id   d7eb56ce1774a18910c8002056269e7a
#
_cell.length_a   1.000
_cell.length_b   1.000
_cell.length_c   1.000
_cell.angle_alpha   90.00
_cell.angle_beta   90.00
_cell.angle_gamma   90.00
#
_symmetry.space_group_name_H-M   'P 1'
#
loop_
_entity.id
_entity.type
_entity.pdbx_description
1 polymer ?
#
loop_
_entity_poly.entity_id
_entity_poly.type
_entity_poly.pdbx_seq_one_letter_code
_entity_poly.pdbx_strand_id
1 'polypeptide(L)'
;MSYPGGYPTQGGGYPTQGGGYPQHPQQGGGYPQQGGYPAQQGGYPGYNPNQPGQYGGYAPPQTPGTPGVSPDVERMFNAVDTDRSGKITAKELQKALQNGKGQNFSDRCCHLLVSMFDTSNGGAVDIHQFSKMFEYINQWLNIFKTYDRNGSGLIDDQELNQAFSQMGFNFSPNFTKQLTSRSNDHKEVSVDEFIVLCISIQRLTEAFRVRDTQQNGVINIGFEDFLNVVLTSTN
;
A
#
# COMPACT_ATOMS: atom_id res chain seq x y z
N MET A 1 13.43 58.37 11.05
CA MET A 1 13.64 58.47 9.59
C MET A 1 12.40 57.92 8.89
N SER A 2 11.67 58.85 8.26
CA SER A 2 10.34 58.62 7.70
C SER A 2 10.47 58.11 6.29
N TYR A 3 9.71 57.10 5.92
CA TYR A 3 9.51 56.72 4.53
C TYR A 3 8.27 57.41 3.98
N PRO A 4 8.38 58.11 2.85
CA PRO A 4 7.23 58.57 2.06
C PRO A 4 7.08 57.68 0.79
N GLY A 5 5.88 57.32 0.41
CA GLY A 5 5.64 56.68 -0.88
C GLY A 5 4.20 56.26 -1.05
N GLY A 6 3.35 57.23 -1.41
CA GLY A 6 1.98 56.97 -1.84
C GLY A 6 1.91 56.35 -3.21
N TYR A 7 1.00 55.41 -3.43
CA TYR A 7 0.65 54.87 -4.71
C TYR A 7 -0.40 55.74 -5.42
N PRO A 8 -0.25 56.08 -6.68
CA PRO A 8 -1.29 56.80 -7.44
C PRO A 8 -2.38 55.81 -7.87
N THR A 9 -3.61 56.12 -7.54
CA THR A 9 -4.82 55.56 -8.13
C THR A 9 -5.02 56.11 -9.55
N GLN A 10 -4.87 55.26 -10.56
CA GLN A 10 -5.37 55.56 -11.89
C GLN A 10 -6.59 54.66 -12.20
N GLY A 11 -7.74 55.29 -12.22
CA GLY A 11 -8.94 54.74 -12.81
C GLY A 11 -8.81 54.68 -14.33
N GLY A 12 -8.95 53.48 -14.90
CA GLY A 12 -9.06 53.24 -16.34
C GLY A 12 -10.31 52.42 -16.61
N GLY A 13 -11.31 53.08 -17.16
CA GLY A 13 -12.54 52.43 -17.62
C GLY A 13 -12.26 51.51 -18.81
N TYR A 14 -12.86 50.33 -18.78
CA TYR A 14 -12.83 49.39 -19.91
C TYR A 14 -13.89 49.78 -20.92
N PRO A 15 -13.56 49.92 -22.23
CA PRO A 15 -14.57 50.11 -23.25
C PRO A 15 -15.28 48.79 -23.55
N THR A 16 -16.58 48.76 -23.46
CA THR A 16 -17.45 47.72 -23.98
C THR A 16 -17.42 47.74 -25.49
N GLN A 17 -16.70 46.83 -26.15
CA GLN A 17 -16.92 46.54 -27.58
C GLN A 17 -17.55 45.15 -27.68
N GLY A 18 -18.80 45.16 -28.15
CA GLY A 18 -19.48 43.98 -28.62
C GLY A 18 -18.81 43.47 -29.89
N GLY A 19 -18.19 42.35 -29.82
CA GLY A 19 -17.66 41.60 -30.95
C GLY A 19 -18.33 40.23 -30.99
N GLY A 20 -19.21 40.02 -31.99
CA GLY A 20 -19.84 38.74 -32.24
C GLY A 20 -18.80 37.69 -32.58
N TYR A 21 -18.93 36.54 -31.94
CA TYR A 21 -18.12 35.37 -32.27
C TYR A 21 -18.53 34.84 -33.65
N PRO A 22 -17.58 34.57 -34.56
CA PRO A 22 -17.91 33.92 -35.83
C PRO A 22 -18.40 32.50 -35.56
N GLN A 23 -19.57 32.15 -36.08
CA GLN A 23 -20.08 30.77 -36.09
C GLN A 23 -19.13 29.91 -36.91
N HIS A 24 -18.50 28.95 -36.26
CA HIS A 24 -17.76 27.88 -36.92
C HIS A 24 -18.79 26.92 -37.58
N PRO A 25 -18.58 26.52 -38.84
CA PRO A 25 -19.41 25.52 -39.47
C PRO A 25 -19.28 24.19 -38.72
N GLN A 26 -20.42 23.59 -38.43
CA GLN A 26 -20.51 22.21 -37.94
C GLN A 26 -19.98 21.27 -39.02
N GLN A 27 -18.71 20.92 -38.95
CA GLN A 27 -18.23 19.68 -39.55
C GLN A 27 -18.34 18.58 -38.51
N GLY A 28 -19.28 17.68 -38.76
CA GLY A 28 -19.46 16.44 -38.05
C GLY A 28 -18.21 15.55 -38.25
N GLY A 29 -17.24 15.70 -37.37
CA GLY A 29 -16.15 14.75 -37.15
C GLY A 29 -16.52 13.91 -35.95
N GLY A 30 -17.11 12.74 -36.16
CA GLY A 30 -17.31 11.75 -35.12
C GLY A 30 -15.95 11.39 -34.57
N TYR A 31 -15.73 11.63 -33.27
CA TYR A 31 -14.64 10.99 -32.56
C TYR A 31 -14.81 9.47 -32.71
N PRO A 32 -13.78 8.71 -33.12
CA PRO A 32 -13.91 7.27 -33.10
C PRO A 32 -14.27 6.89 -31.66
N GLN A 33 -15.39 6.24 -31.46
CA GLN A 33 -15.70 5.51 -30.23
C GLN A 33 -14.60 4.48 -30.06
N GLN A 34 -13.55 4.82 -29.32
CA GLN A 34 -12.67 3.84 -28.77
C GLN A 34 -13.52 2.95 -27.85
N GLY A 35 -13.47 1.68 -28.20
CA GLY A 35 -14.27 0.60 -27.67
C GLY A 35 -14.57 0.75 -26.19
N GLY A 36 -15.85 0.65 -25.89
CA GLY A 36 -16.30 0.48 -24.53
C GLY A 36 -15.50 -0.66 -23.91
N TYR A 37 -14.92 -0.39 -22.76
CA TYR A 37 -14.44 -1.47 -21.91
C TYR A 37 -15.61 -2.43 -21.74
N PRO A 38 -15.43 -3.74 -22.00
CA PRO A 38 -16.50 -4.67 -21.75
C PRO A 38 -16.90 -4.43 -20.30
N ALA A 39 -18.18 -4.20 -20.05
CA ALA A 39 -18.76 -4.22 -18.72
C ALA A 39 -18.56 -5.64 -18.19
N GLN A 40 -17.37 -5.91 -17.64
CA GLN A 40 -17.18 -7.03 -16.76
C GLN A 40 -18.07 -6.71 -15.58
N GLN A 41 -18.97 -7.63 -15.28
CA GLN A 41 -19.75 -7.60 -14.05
C GLN A 41 -18.76 -7.37 -12.89
N GLY A 42 -18.72 -6.11 -12.43
CA GLY A 42 -17.68 -5.64 -11.55
C GLY A 42 -17.98 -6.07 -10.12
N GLY A 43 -17.44 -7.24 -9.74
CA GLY A 43 -17.17 -7.53 -8.35
C GLY A 43 -15.76 -7.06 -8.02
N TYR A 44 -15.49 -6.69 -6.78
CA TYR A 44 -14.11 -6.48 -6.31
C TYR A 44 -13.25 -7.65 -6.71
N PRO A 45 -11.99 -7.43 -7.08
CA PRO A 45 -11.05 -8.53 -7.19
C PRO A 45 -11.07 -9.31 -5.86
N GLY A 46 -11.55 -10.56 -5.90
CA GLY A 46 -11.64 -11.39 -4.71
C GLY A 46 -12.90 -11.25 -3.85
N TYR A 47 -13.90 -10.45 -4.25
CA TYR A 47 -15.17 -10.40 -3.53
C TYR A 47 -16.12 -11.50 -4.00
N ASN A 48 -16.52 -12.39 -3.08
CA ASN A 48 -17.65 -13.32 -3.26
C ASN A 48 -18.80 -12.85 -2.39
N PRO A 49 -19.90 -12.35 -2.96
CA PRO A 49 -21.04 -11.84 -2.18
C PRO A 49 -21.73 -12.89 -1.31
N ASN A 50 -21.51 -14.20 -1.60
CA ASN A 50 -22.08 -15.30 -0.83
C ASN A 50 -21.19 -15.80 0.32
N GLN A 51 -20.03 -15.19 0.53
CA GLN A 51 -19.12 -15.50 1.63
C GLN A 51 -18.67 -14.21 2.32
N PRO A 52 -19.42 -13.72 3.31
CA PRO A 52 -19.00 -12.57 4.11
C PRO A 52 -17.68 -12.90 4.81
N GLY A 53 -16.60 -12.18 4.46
CA GLY A 53 -15.29 -12.31 5.09
C GLY A 53 -14.19 -13.02 4.30
N GLN A 54 -14.46 -13.56 3.10
CA GLN A 54 -13.41 -14.11 2.23
C GLN A 54 -13.08 -13.15 1.09
N TYR A 55 -12.02 -12.38 1.29
CA TYR A 55 -11.29 -11.76 0.19
C TYR A 55 -10.43 -12.83 -0.45
N GLY A 56 -10.80 -13.27 -1.64
CA GLY A 56 -9.98 -14.06 -2.55
C GLY A 56 -9.16 -15.19 -1.96
N GLY A 57 -9.72 -16.01 -1.08
CA GLY A 57 -9.06 -17.23 -0.62
C GLY A 57 -7.72 -17.06 0.12
N TYR A 58 -7.17 -15.85 0.19
CA TYR A 58 -5.98 -15.52 0.95
C TYR A 58 -6.39 -14.85 2.26
N ALA A 59 -6.33 -15.60 3.36
CA ALA A 59 -6.31 -14.99 4.68
C ALA A 59 -4.89 -14.44 4.89
N PRO A 60 -4.72 -13.13 5.16
CA PRO A 60 -3.42 -12.63 5.57
C PRO A 60 -2.95 -13.42 6.79
N PRO A 61 -1.63 -13.49 7.03
CA PRO A 61 -1.12 -14.08 8.24
C PRO A 61 -1.90 -13.56 9.45
N GLN A 62 -2.53 -14.48 10.17
CA GLN A 62 -3.28 -14.13 11.38
C GLN A 62 -2.26 -13.73 12.45
N THR A 63 -2.54 -12.65 13.19
CA THR A 63 -1.75 -12.38 14.40
C THR A 63 -1.97 -13.55 15.35
N PRO A 64 -0.91 -14.26 15.76
CA PRO A 64 -1.07 -15.43 16.61
C PRO A 64 -1.74 -15.08 17.94
N GLY A 65 -2.60 -15.98 18.44
CA GLY A 65 -3.07 -15.93 19.83
C GLY A 65 -1.86 -16.01 20.78
N THR A 66 -1.99 -15.55 22.01
CA THR A 66 -0.90 -15.45 22.99
C THR A 66 -0.47 -16.85 23.50
N PRO A 67 0.57 -17.49 22.94
CA PRO A 67 1.24 -18.59 23.61
C PRO A 67 2.28 -18.01 24.57
N GLY A 68 2.72 -18.78 25.54
CA GLY A 68 3.94 -18.46 26.31
C GLY A 68 5.11 -18.28 25.35
N VAL A 69 6.00 -17.32 25.64
CA VAL A 69 7.18 -17.06 24.80
C VAL A 69 8.07 -18.30 24.81
N SER A 70 8.41 -18.83 23.62
CA SER A 70 9.31 -19.97 23.53
C SER A 70 10.76 -19.56 23.84
N PRO A 71 11.62 -20.48 24.37
CA PRO A 71 13.03 -20.16 24.61
C PRO A 71 13.80 -19.68 23.38
N ASP A 72 13.36 -20.08 22.18
CA ASP A 72 13.97 -19.63 20.92
C ASP A 72 13.63 -18.18 20.62
N VAL A 73 12.39 -17.78 20.81
CA VAL A 73 11.94 -16.38 20.66
C VAL A 73 12.61 -15.50 21.72
N GLU A 74 12.77 -15.98 22.95
CA GLU A 74 13.47 -15.24 24.00
C GLU A 74 14.94 -15.01 23.64
N ARG A 75 15.63 -16.02 23.11
CA ARG A 75 17.01 -15.86 22.61
C ARG A 75 17.10 -14.85 21.46
N MET A 76 16.17 -14.92 20.52
CA MET A 76 16.11 -13.97 19.40
C MET A 76 15.83 -12.55 19.90
N PHE A 77 14.87 -12.38 20.79
CA PHE A 77 14.56 -11.09 21.39
C PHE A 77 15.79 -10.47 22.03
N ASN A 78 16.49 -11.22 22.91
CA ASN A 78 17.69 -10.75 23.59
C ASN A 78 18.87 -10.46 22.63
N ALA A 79 18.90 -11.08 21.45
CA ALA A 79 19.91 -10.80 20.43
C ALA A 79 19.58 -9.52 19.63
N VAL A 80 18.31 -9.18 19.49
CA VAL A 80 17.84 -8.00 18.75
C VAL A 80 17.79 -6.76 19.66
N ASP A 81 17.36 -6.90 20.92
CA ASP A 81 17.37 -5.85 21.95
C ASP A 81 18.81 -5.51 22.35
N THR A 82 19.47 -4.67 21.55
CA THR A 82 20.91 -4.39 21.69
C THR A 82 21.24 -3.47 22.85
N ASP A 83 20.30 -2.59 23.22
CA ASP A 83 20.45 -1.65 24.34
C ASP A 83 19.90 -2.19 25.67
N ARG A 84 19.32 -3.40 25.63
CA ARG A 84 18.70 -4.08 26.78
C ARG A 84 17.60 -3.28 27.45
N SER A 85 16.84 -2.57 26.66
CA SER A 85 15.69 -1.78 27.12
C SER A 85 14.47 -2.63 27.51
N GLY A 86 14.47 -3.93 27.14
CA GLY A 86 13.33 -4.82 27.26
C GLY A 86 12.28 -4.59 26.17
N LYS A 87 12.62 -3.83 25.13
CA LYS A 87 11.78 -3.55 23.97
C LYS A 87 12.61 -3.51 22.70
N ILE A 88 12.01 -3.83 21.57
CA ILE A 88 12.65 -3.76 20.25
C ILE A 88 12.06 -2.60 19.46
N THR A 89 12.92 -1.69 19.05
CA THR A 89 12.61 -0.57 18.15
C THR A 89 12.68 -1.00 16.68
N ALA A 90 12.10 -0.20 15.76
CA ALA A 90 12.23 -0.44 14.33
C ALA A 90 13.69 -0.47 13.84
N LYS A 91 14.57 0.33 14.45
CA LYS A 91 16.01 0.36 14.11
C LYS A 91 16.74 -0.91 14.51
N GLU A 92 16.43 -1.48 15.68
CA GLU A 92 17.00 -2.75 16.11
C GLU A 92 16.48 -3.90 15.26
N LEU A 93 15.17 -3.90 14.97
CA LEU A 93 14.57 -4.88 14.07
C LEU A 93 15.23 -4.83 12.68
N GLN A 94 15.48 -3.65 12.13
CA GLN A 94 16.14 -3.46 10.83
C GLN A 94 17.55 -4.07 10.78
N LYS A 95 18.31 -3.93 11.86
CA LYS A 95 19.67 -4.52 11.94
C LYS A 95 19.65 -6.04 12.00
N ALA A 96 18.58 -6.62 12.54
CA ALA A 96 18.45 -8.06 12.73
C ALA A 96 17.85 -8.80 11.54
N LEU A 97 16.96 -8.15 10.77
CA LEU A 97 16.28 -8.76 9.63
C LEU A 97 17.02 -8.53 8.32
N GLN A 98 17.22 -9.60 7.57
CA GLN A 98 17.79 -9.56 6.23
C GLN A 98 16.85 -10.21 5.22
N ASN A 99 16.81 -9.65 4.03
CA ASN A 99 16.09 -10.22 2.88
C ASN A 99 16.90 -11.32 2.19
N GLY A 100 16.32 -11.96 1.16
CA GLY A 100 16.97 -13.03 0.42
C GLY A 100 18.28 -12.65 -0.30
N LYS A 101 18.61 -11.36 -0.39
CA LYS A 101 19.86 -10.83 -0.96
C LYS A 101 20.88 -10.43 0.12
N GLY A 102 20.62 -10.73 1.39
CA GLY A 102 21.49 -10.35 2.50
C GLY A 102 21.47 -8.86 2.84
N GLN A 103 20.51 -8.12 2.33
CA GLN A 103 20.30 -6.70 2.67
C GLN A 103 19.34 -6.62 3.86
N ASN A 104 19.53 -5.62 4.71
CA ASN A 104 18.59 -5.38 5.79
C ASN A 104 17.22 -4.98 5.25
N PHE A 105 16.17 -5.35 5.98
CA PHE A 105 14.81 -4.88 5.67
C PHE A 105 14.76 -3.37 5.61
N SER A 106 13.91 -2.84 4.74
CA SER A 106 13.69 -1.40 4.63
C SER A 106 13.18 -0.80 5.94
N ASP A 107 13.58 0.42 6.21
CA ASP A 107 13.12 1.20 7.37
C ASP A 107 11.59 1.26 7.43
N ARG A 108 10.97 1.47 6.27
CA ARG A 108 9.51 1.48 6.11
C ARG A 108 8.86 0.17 6.57
N CYS A 109 9.42 -0.98 6.18
CA CYS A 109 8.88 -2.28 6.58
C CYS A 109 9.01 -2.48 8.10
N CYS A 110 10.16 -2.15 8.69
CA CYS A 110 10.38 -2.29 10.11
C CYS A 110 9.47 -1.37 10.94
N HIS A 111 9.30 -0.12 10.52
CA HIS A 111 8.33 0.79 11.16
C HIS A 111 6.90 0.29 11.05
N LEU A 112 6.49 -0.19 9.88
CA LEU A 112 5.16 -0.77 9.67
C LEU A 112 4.93 -1.97 10.61
N LEU A 113 5.87 -2.90 10.67
CA LEU A 113 5.78 -4.08 11.54
C LEU A 113 5.69 -3.67 13.01
N VAL A 114 6.59 -2.81 13.50
CA VAL A 114 6.51 -2.33 14.88
C VAL A 114 5.18 -1.66 15.15
N SER A 115 4.70 -0.77 14.29
CA SER A 115 3.43 -0.06 14.49
C SER A 115 2.21 -0.99 14.54
N MET A 116 2.25 -2.14 13.87
CA MET A 116 1.17 -3.12 13.88
C MET A 116 1.08 -3.90 15.20
N PHE A 117 2.19 -4.10 15.88
CA PHE A 117 2.26 -4.92 17.10
C PHE A 117 2.44 -4.11 18.37
N ASP A 118 2.86 -2.85 18.29
CA ASP A 118 2.98 -1.94 19.43
C ASP A 118 1.61 -1.46 19.90
N THR A 119 1.06 -2.14 20.89
CA THR A 119 -0.24 -1.75 21.51
C THR A 119 -0.11 -0.58 22.48
N SER A 120 1.12 -0.18 22.81
CA SER A 120 1.42 0.92 23.76
C SER A 120 1.60 2.28 23.09
N ASN A 121 1.70 2.31 21.75
CA ASN A 121 2.06 3.49 20.95
C ASN A 121 3.40 4.11 21.37
N GLY A 122 4.31 3.30 21.91
CA GLY A 122 5.63 3.72 22.36
C GLY A 122 6.71 3.66 21.29
N GLY A 123 6.39 3.19 20.07
CA GLY A 123 7.33 3.02 18.95
C GLY A 123 8.27 1.83 19.10
N ALA A 124 7.96 0.88 20.01
CA ALA A 124 8.75 -0.32 20.27
C ALA A 124 7.87 -1.46 20.81
N VAL A 125 8.27 -2.70 20.57
CA VAL A 125 7.54 -3.90 20.95
C VAL A 125 8.23 -4.64 22.11
N ASP A 126 7.45 -5.11 23.09
CA ASP A 126 7.92 -6.00 24.14
C ASP A 126 8.07 -7.45 23.63
N ILE A 127 8.56 -8.35 24.49
CA ILE A 127 8.83 -9.75 24.11
C ILE A 127 7.57 -10.51 23.66
N HIS A 128 6.40 -10.22 24.24
CA HIS A 128 5.16 -10.89 23.86
C HIS A 128 4.63 -10.36 22.49
N GLN A 129 4.76 -9.06 22.28
CA GLN A 129 4.46 -8.42 21.00
C GLN A 129 5.43 -8.87 19.92
N PHE A 130 6.73 -8.97 20.25
CA PHE A 130 7.77 -9.49 19.36
C PHE A 130 7.49 -10.95 18.97
N SER A 131 7.07 -11.80 19.90
CA SER A 131 6.71 -13.20 19.59
C SER A 131 5.66 -13.28 18.49
N LYS A 132 4.59 -12.48 18.58
CA LYS A 132 3.54 -12.42 17.58
C LYS A 132 4.05 -11.84 16.25
N MET A 133 4.82 -10.79 16.31
CA MET A 133 5.44 -10.17 15.15
C MET A 133 6.37 -11.13 14.42
N PHE A 134 7.18 -11.89 15.17
CA PHE A 134 8.11 -12.87 14.62
C PHE A 134 7.38 -14.02 13.88
N GLU A 135 6.29 -14.55 14.45
CA GLU A 135 5.45 -15.54 13.79
C GLU A 135 4.82 -14.98 12.51
N TYR A 136 4.33 -13.73 12.56
CA TYR A 136 3.76 -13.04 11.42
C TYR A 136 4.79 -12.86 10.28
N ILE A 137 6.03 -12.46 10.60
CA ILE A 137 7.12 -12.35 9.63
C ILE A 137 7.43 -13.72 9.02
N ASN A 138 7.51 -14.79 9.83
CA ASN A 138 7.76 -16.14 9.31
C ASN A 138 6.65 -16.64 8.36
N GLN A 139 5.40 -16.31 8.62
CA GLN A 139 4.29 -16.61 7.70
C GLN A 139 4.51 -15.89 6.36
N TRP A 140 4.87 -14.61 6.37
CA TRP A 140 5.17 -13.86 5.15
C TRP A 140 6.38 -14.42 4.39
N LEU A 141 7.44 -14.82 5.10
CA LEU A 141 8.60 -15.47 4.48
C LEU A 141 8.22 -16.78 3.76
N ASN A 142 7.33 -17.57 4.34
CA ASN A 142 6.83 -18.79 3.71
C ASN A 142 5.96 -18.48 2.48
N ILE A 143 5.11 -17.48 2.56
CA ILE A 143 4.30 -17.02 1.43
C ILE A 143 5.21 -16.53 0.30
N PHE A 144 6.17 -15.66 0.60
CA PHE A 144 7.14 -15.16 -0.35
C PHE A 144 7.85 -16.30 -1.09
N LYS A 145 8.38 -17.29 -0.35
CA LYS A 145 9.03 -18.48 -0.92
C LYS A 145 8.13 -19.30 -1.86
N THR A 146 6.82 -19.28 -1.63
CA THR A 146 5.87 -19.99 -2.50
C THR A 146 5.77 -19.33 -3.87
N TYR A 147 5.96 -18.02 -3.94
CA TYR A 147 5.87 -17.25 -5.18
C TYR A 147 7.23 -16.99 -5.84
N ASP A 148 8.32 -16.91 -5.08
CA ASP A 148 9.70 -16.90 -5.60
C ASP A 148 10.06 -18.29 -6.14
N ARG A 149 9.58 -18.60 -7.36
CA ARG A 149 9.70 -19.93 -7.96
C ARG A 149 11.10 -20.24 -8.46
N ASN A 150 11.79 -19.21 -8.90
CA ASN A 150 13.15 -19.33 -9.41
C ASN A 150 14.21 -19.32 -8.29
N GLY A 151 13.79 -19.09 -7.03
CA GLY A 151 14.67 -19.04 -5.87
C GLY A 151 15.66 -17.86 -5.90
N SER A 152 15.29 -16.80 -6.62
CA SER A 152 16.17 -15.61 -6.81
C SER A 152 16.31 -14.77 -5.54
N GLY A 153 15.40 -14.94 -4.56
CA GLY A 153 15.25 -14.09 -3.38
C GLY A 153 14.54 -12.76 -3.67
N LEU A 154 13.95 -12.63 -4.87
CA LEU A 154 13.14 -11.51 -5.33
C LEU A 154 11.91 -12.05 -6.07
N ILE A 155 10.86 -11.26 -6.16
CA ILE A 155 9.65 -11.57 -6.93
C ILE A 155 9.60 -10.64 -8.15
N ASP A 156 9.54 -11.22 -9.34
CA ASP A 156 9.38 -10.48 -10.59
C ASP A 156 7.92 -10.11 -10.88
N ASP A 157 7.65 -9.42 -12.01
CA ASP A 157 6.31 -8.95 -12.36
C ASP A 157 5.33 -10.10 -12.68
N GLN A 158 5.82 -11.24 -13.17
CA GLN A 158 5.00 -12.42 -13.47
C GLN A 158 4.65 -13.17 -12.18
N GLU A 159 5.64 -13.37 -11.32
CA GLU A 159 5.47 -14.01 -10.01
C GLU A 159 4.55 -13.19 -9.11
N LEU A 160 4.70 -11.84 -9.12
CA LEU A 160 3.83 -10.94 -8.38
C LEU A 160 2.39 -10.95 -8.91
N ASN A 161 2.21 -10.97 -10.23
CA ASN A 161 0.88 -11.07 -10.84
C ASN A 161 0.19 -12.38 -10.43
N GLN A 162 0.94 -13.49 -10.42
CA GLN A 162 0.41 -14.77 -9.98
C GLN A 162 0.09 -14.78 -8.48
N ALA A 163 0.95 -14.18 -7.64
CA ALA A 163 0.69 -14.04 -6.22
C ALA A 163 -0.63 -13.30 -5.98
N PHE A 164 -0.83 -12.15 -6.63
CA PHE A 164 -2.09 -11.41 -6.51
C PHE A 164 -3.30 -12.17 -7.02
N SER A 165 -3.16 -12.88 -8.14
CA SER A 165 -4.27 -13.70 -8.68
C SER A 165 -4.68 -14.80 -7.71
N GLN A 166 -3.73 -15.46 -7.04
CA GLN A 166 -4.02 -16.48 -6.03
C GLN A 166 -4.56 -15.89 -4.73
N MET A 167 -4.18 -14.65 -4.41
CA MET A 167 -4.77 -13.87 -3.31
C MET A 167 -6.16 -13.31 -3.66
N GLY A 168 -6.64 -13.53 -4.89
CA GLY A 168 -7.96 -13.11 -5.37
C GLY A 168 -8.00 -11.72 -5.97
N PHE A 169 -6.85 -11.09 -6.21
CA PHE A 169 -6.76 -9.80 -6.88
C PHE A 169 -6.53 -9.99 -8.39
N ASN A 170 -7.49 -9.56 -9.21
CA ASN A 170 -7.36 -9.61 -10.66
C ASN A 170 -6.79 -8.30 -11.21
N PHE A 171 -5.54 -8.00 -10.86
CA PHE A 171 -4.85 -6.83 -11.38
C PHE A 171 -4.39 -7.06 -12.84
N SER A 172 -4.40 -6.00 -13.64
CA SER A 172 -3.84 -6.08 -14.99
C SER A 172 -2.33 -6.26 -14.92
N PRO A 173 -1.71 -6.99 -15.89
CA PRO A 173 -0.26 -7.13 -15.95
C PRO A 173 0.49 -5.78 -15.98
N ASN A 174 -0.11 -4.77 -16.61
CA ASN A 174 0.47 -3.42 -16.64
C ASN A 174 0.50 -2.78 -15.25
N PHE A 175 -0.56 -2.95 -14.45
CA PHE A 175 -0.58 -2.45 -13.07
C PHE A 175 0.46 -3.16 -12.21
N THR A 176 0.57 -4.48 -12.31
CA THR A 176 1.58 -5.26 -11.57
C THR A 176 3.00 -4.84 -11.96
N LYS A 177 3.25 -4.64 -13.26
CA LYS A 177 4.54 -4.11 -13.74
C LYS A 177 4.86 -2.71 -13.23
N GLN A 178 3.86 -1.85 -13.05
CA GLN A 178 4.07 -0.54 -12.42
C GLN A 178 4.44 -0.67 -10.96
N LEU A 179 3.89 -1.63 -10.23
CA LEU A 179 4.23 -1.88 -8.82
C LEU A 179 5.68 -2.33 -8.68
N THR A 180 6.14 -3.31 -9.47
CA THR A 180 7.52 -3.78 -9.44
C THR A 180 8.51 -2.70 -9.88
N SER A 181 8.15 -1.86 -10.87
CA SER A 181 8.98 -0.76 -11.35
C SER A 181 9.21 0.35 -10.31
N ARG A 182 8.40 0.40 -9.26
CA ARG A 182 8.54 1.37 -8.16
C ARG A 182 9.42 0.86 -7.02
N SER A 183 9.69 -0.43 -6.99
CA SER A 183 10.37 -1.10 -5.89
C SER A 183 11.87 -0.82 -5.90
N ASN A 184 12.52 -1.04 -7.04
CA ASN A 184 13.95 -0.80 -7.22
C ASN A 184 14.33 -0.72 -8.70
N ASP A 185 15.60 -0.43 -8.98
CA ASP A 185 16.13 -0.34 -10.36
C ASP A 185 16.05 -1.67 -11.13
N HIS A 186 15.95 -2.80 -10.42
CA HIS A 186 15.87 -4.15 -11.00
C HIS A 186 14.45 -4.56 -11.37
N LYS A 187 13.42 -3.79 -11.01
CA LYS A 187 12.00 -4.09 -11.28
C LYS A 187 11.54 -5.40 -10.66
N GLU A 188 12.08 -5.74 -9.53
CA GLU A 188 11.78 -6.93 -8.75
C GLU A 188 11.50 -6.51 -7.31
N VAL A 189 10.77 -7.33 -6.56
CA VAL A 189 10.27 -7.02 -5.23
C VAL A 189 10.98 -7.91 -4.21
N SER A 190 11.65 -7.32 -3.24
CA SER A 190 12.22 -8.04 -2.09
C SER A 190 11.13 -8.47 -1.11
N VAL A 191 11.46 -9.36 -0.20
CA VAL A 191 10.47 -9.87 0.77
C VAL A 191 9.87 -8.78 1.65
N ASP A 192 10.66 -7.83 2.09
CA ASP A 192 10.21 -6.70 2.90
C ASP A 192 9.31 -5.73 2.11
N GLU A 193 9.65 -5.47 0.85
CA GLU A 193 8.80 -4.70 -0.06
C GLU A 193 7.49 -5.44 -0.38
N PHE A 194 7.55 -6.76 -0.56
CA PHE A 194 6.37 -7.60 -0.76
C PHE A 194 5.41 -7.53 0.44
N ILE A 195 5.94 -7.62 1.65
CA ILE A 195 5.16 -7.47 2.89
C ILE A 195 4.46 -6.10 2.93
N VAL A 196 5.22 -5.02 2.71
CA VAL A 196 4.67 -3.65 2.71
C VAL A 196 3.60 -3.48 1.63
N LEU A 197 3.85 -4.01 0.42
CA LEU A 197 2.92 -3.93 -0.69
C LEU A 197 1.60 -4.65 -0.40
N CYS A 198 1.68 -5.90 0.09
CA CYS A 198 0.50 -6.69 0.42
C CYS A 198 -0.33 -6.05 1.53
N ILE A 199 0.30 -5.56 2.61
CA ILE A 199 -0.39 -4.87 3.70
C ILE A 199 -1.04 -3.58 3.19
N SER A 200 -0.33 -2.80 2.36
CA SER A 200 -0.88 -1.55 1.80
C SER A 200 -2.09 -1.81 0.90
N ILE A 201 -2.02 -2.82 0.02
CA ILE A 201 -3.15 -3.22 -0.84
C ILE A 201 -4.33 -3.67 0.01
N GLN A 202 -4.09 -4.46 1.05
CA GLN A 202 -5.14 -4.92 1.95
C GLN A 202 -5.84 -3.75 2.66
N ARG A 203 -5.08 -2.81 3.24
CA ARG A 203 -5.63 -1.62 3.90
C ARG A 203 -6.45 -0.76 2.92
N LEU A 204 -5.92 -0.52 1.72
CA LEU A 204 -6.63 0.24 0.67
C LEU A 204 -7.90 -0.48 0.20
N THR A 205 -7.86 -1.80 0.06
CA THR A 205 -9.01 -2.61 -0.32
C THR A 205 -10.10 -2.53 0.75
N GLU A 206 -9.74 -2.61 2.02
CA GLU A 206 -10.70 -2.48 3.11
C GLU A 206 -11.31 -1.06 3.17
N ALA A 207 -10.46 -0.03 3.03
CA ALA A 207 -10.92 1.35 2.98
C ALA A 207 -11.86 1.62 1.79
N PHE A 208 -11.60 0.99 0.64
CA PHE A 208 -12.46 1.05 -0.54
C PHE A 208 -13.79 0.32 -0.27
N ARG A 209 -13.72 -0.91 0.27
CA ARG A 209 -14.89 -1.75 0.52
C ARG A 209 -15.92 -1.09 1.45
N VAL A 210 -15.45 -0.46 2.52
CA VAL A 210 -16.35 0.26 3.46
C VAL A 210 -17.14 1.38 2.76
N ARG A 211 -16.57 1.94 1.67
CA ARG A 211 -17.17 3.04 0.92
C ARG A 211 -18.02 2.59 -0.28
N ASP A 212 -17.77 1.40 -0.81
CA ASP A 212 -18.58 0.82 -1.89
C ASP A 212 -19.85 0.16 -1.33
N THR A 213 -20.80 0.99 -0.95
CA THR A 213 -22.08 0.54 -0.36
C THR A 213 -22.96 -0.21 -1.36
N GLN A 214 -22.73 -0.02 -2.66
CA GLN A 214 -23.47 -0.70 -3.73
C GLN A 214 -22.78 -1.99 -4.21
N GLN A 215 -21.56 -2.25 -3.77
CA GLN A 215 -20.74 -3.43 -4.13
C GLN A 215 -20.57 -3.60 -5.65
N ASN A 216 -20.44 -2.48 -6.36
CA ASN A 216 -20.30 -2.44 -7.81
C ASN A 216 -18.87 -2.10 -8.30
N GLY A 217 -17.92 -1.95 -7.37
CA GLY A 217 -16.53 -1.62 -7.69
C GLY A 217 -16.30 -0.14 -7.98
N VAL A 218 -17.28 0.74 -7.64
CA VAL A 218 -17.18 2.18 -7.85
C VAL A 218 -17.53 2.92 -6.56
N ILE A 219 -16.67 3.86 -6.15
CA ILE A 219 -16.95 4.75 -5.02
C ILE A 219 -17.03 6.20 -5.51
N ASN A 220 -17.94 6.96 -4.91
CA ASN A 220 -17.97 8.40 -5.04
C ASN A 220 -17.42 8.99 -3.75
N ILE A 221 -16.28 9.68 -3.84
CA ILE A 221 -15.51 10.11 -2.68
C ILE A 221 -15.13 11.59 -2.82
N GLY A 222 -15.26 12.35 -1.75
CA GLY A 222 -14.79 13.74 -1.69
C GLY A 222 -13.27 13.80 -1.62
N PHE A 223 -12.68 14.93 -2.04
CA PHE A 223 -11.22 15.08 -2.09
C PHE A 223 -10.55 14.88 -0.71
N GLU A 224 -11.11 15.46 0.34
CA GLU A 224 -10.59 15.30 1.70
C GLU A 224 -10.65 13.85 2.17
N ASP A 225 -11.77 13.15 1.94
CA ASP A 225 -11.90 11.74 2.31
C ASP A 225 -10.96 10.84 1.47
N PHE A 226 -10.76 11.16 0.19
CA PHE A 226 -9.72 10.50 -0.62
C PHE A 226 -8.33 10.68 -0.02
N LEU A 227 -7.95 11.90 0.38
CA LEU A 227 -6.67 12.15 1.02
C LEU A 227 -6.54 11.39 2.34
N ASN A 228 -7.60 11.36 3.17
CA ASN A 228 -7.62 10.60 4.41
C ASN A 228 -7.37 9.11 4.16
N VAL A 229 -8.03 8.51 3.15
CA VAL A 229 -7.80 7.11 2.78
C VAL A 229 -6.33 6.87 2.41
N VAL A 230 -5.77 7.70 1.53
CA VAL A 230 -4.38 7.52 1.08
C VAL A 230 -3.40 7.69 2.23
N LEU A 231 -3.52 8.74 3.02
CA LEU A 231 -2.57 9.05 4.10
C LEU A 231 -2.64 8.04 5.25
N THR A 232 -3.82 7.50 5.56
CA THR A 232 -3.97 6.52 6.64
C THR A 232 -3.63 5.10 6.23
N SER A 233 -3.75 4.77 4.94
CA SER A 233 -3.48 3.41 4.45
C SER A 233 -2.02 3.16 4.09
N THR A 234 -1.20 4.22 3.94
CA THR A 234 0.20 4.12 3.50
C THR A 234 1.22 4.32 4.63
N ASN A 235 0.75 4.61 5.83
CA ASN A 235 1.58 4.75 7.04
C ASN A 235 1.66 3.46 7.85
#